data_486d05373539bede731cf34f225601b6
#
_entry.id   486d05373539bede731cf34f225601b6
#
_cell.length_a   1.000
_cell.length_b   1.000
_cell.length_c   1.000
_cell.angle_alpha   90.00
_cell.angle_beta   90.00
_cell.angle_gamma   90.00
#
_symmetry.space_group_name_H-M   'P 1'
#
loop_
_entity.id
_entity.type
_entity.pdbx_description
1 polymer ?
#
loop_
_entity_poly.entity_id
_entity_poly.type
_entity_poly.pdbx_seq_one_letter_code
_entity_poly.pdbx_strand_id
1 'polypeptide(L)'
;MHKQIKKSLLLFFVLLLVNFTACTKSDSKSKQKESASAAQGNLQPELNPEIEKLNRVLLSMSDRCKAAIPNGDPEEFLADLHRVLEVEKNFRTDDLSLYYLIDKKHAVGSDYVPRDLVPVKGNELWNVSRNDLSLRPEAYAALEDLSRAALNDGIKLLVSSTYRSYQYQEGLFNRYVKQDGLELAERYSAHPGTSQHQLGVAVDFGSITDDWGDTKMGKWVYDHAADFGWSLSFPQGYEDVTGYMWECWHFRYIGKEACRFQKKWFGNIQQFMLEFLDAWG
;
A
#
# COMPACT_ATOMS: atom_id res chain seq x y z
N MET A 1 -37.34 17.18 -2.29
CA MET A 1 -36.82 16.75 -3.61
C MET A 1 -35.78 15.64 -3.34
N HIS A 2 -36.21 14.37 -3.49
CA HIS A 2 -35.39 13.18 -3.30
C HIS A 2 -34.56 12.92 -4.57
N LYS A 3 -33.24 13.06 -4.50
CA LYS A 3 -32.34 12.52 -5.54
C LYS A 3 -31.93 11.11 -5.15
N GLN A 4 -32.38 10.16 -5.92
CA GLN A 4 -31.96 8.76 -5.89
C GLN A 4 -30.46 8.64 -6.25
N ILE A 5 -29.67 8.11 -5.33
CA ILE A 5 -28.30 7.71 -5.58
C ILE A 5 -28.36 6.32 -6.21
N LYS A 6 -28.07 6.22 -7.50
CA LYS A 6 -27.90 4.94 -8.20
C LYS A 6 -26.63 4.26 -7.66
N LYS A 7 -26.83 3.13 -6.97
CA LYS A 7 -25.75 2.19 -6.64
C LYS A 7 -25.26 1.56 -7.95
N SER A 8 -24.07 1.92 -8.39
CA SER A 8 -23.39 1.24 -9.49
C SER A 8 -22.57 0.10 -8.89
N LEU A 9 -23.12 -1.11 -8.98
CA LEU A 9 -22.41 -2.34 -8.63
C LEU A 9 -21.56 -2.71 -9.83
N LEU A 10 -20.25 -2.55 -9.71
CA LEU A 10 -19.31 -2.91 -10.75
C LEU A 10 -18.75 -4.31 -10.46
N LEU A 11 -19.27 -5.29 -11.18
CA LEU A 11 -18.71 -6.63 -11.28
C LEU A 11 -17.76 -6.65 -12.47
N PHE A 12 -16.56 -7.21 -12.30
CA PHE A 12 -15.75 -7.71 -13.39
C PHE A 12 -16.54 -8.86 -14.06
N PHE A 13 -17.19 -8.56 -15.18
CA PHE A 13 -17.97 -9.57 -15.90
C PHE A 13 -17.06 -10.38 -16.84
N VAL A 14 -16.74 -11.60 -16.43
CA VAL A 14 -16.47 -12.66 -17.41
C VAL A 14 -17.84 -13.19 -17.85
N LEU A 15 -18.25 -12.86 -19.05
CA LEU A 15 -19.50 -13.36 -19.64
C LEU A 15 -19.30 -14.83 -20.05
N LEU A 16 -19.68 -15.77 -19.18
CA LEU A 16 -19.86 -17.16 -19.57
C LEU A 16 -21.24 -17.30 -20.23
N LEU A 17 -21.29 -17.24 -21.55
CA LEU A 17 -22.48 -17.65 -22.33
C LEU A 17 -22.54 -19.17 -22.37
N VAL A 18 -23.31 -19.77 -21.45
CA VAL A 18 -23.71 -21.17 -21.57
C VAL A 18 -24.99 -21.24 -22.42
N ASN A 19 -24.87 -21.59 -23.68
CA ASN A 19 -26.01 -21.92 -24.53
C ASN A 19 -26.49 -23.34 -24.20
N PHE A 20 -27.63 -23.47 -23.51
CA PHE A 20 -28.40 -24.70 -23.48
C PHE A 20 -29.29 -24.80 -24.72
N THR A 21 -28.94 -25.65 -25.67
CA THR A 21 -29.86 -26.06 -26.74
C THR A 21 -30.50 -27.38 -26.36
N ALA A 22 -31.81 -27.34 -26.20
CA ALA A 22 -32.66 -28.54 -25.99
C ALA A 22 -32.74 -29.33 -27.27
N CYS A 23 -32.54 -30.65 -27.15
CA CYS A 23 -32.65 -31.62 -28.22
C CYS A 23 -34.13 -32.04 -28.37
N THR A 24 -34.73 -31.80 -29.53
CA THR A 24 -35.95 -32.53 -29.96
C THR A 24 -35.56 -33.53 -31.04
N LYS A 25 -35.96 -34.80 -30.82
CA LYS A 25 -35.80 -35.90 -31.76
C LYS A 25 -36.77 -35.79 -32.96
N SER A 26 -36.29 -36.06 -34.14
CA SER A 26 -37.10 -36.56 -35.26
C SER A 26 -36.24 -37.44 -36.16
N ASP A 27 -36.67 -38.65 -36.38
CA ASP A 27 -36.11 -39.69 -37.26
C ASP A 27 -36.28 -39.32 -38.73
N SER A 28 -35.23 -39.54 -39.55
CA SER A 28 -35.36 -40.21 -40.86
C SER A 28 -33.99 -40.48 -41.50
N LYS A 29 -33.89 -41.73 -42.08
CA LYS A 29 -32.75 -42.29 -42.78
C LYS A 29 -32.42 -41.57 -44.08
N SER A 30 -31.12 -41.36 -44.40
CA SER A 30 -30.51 -41.92 -45.65
C SER A 30 -29.06 -41.45 -45.87
N LYS A 31 -28.23 -42.43 -46.21
CA LYS A 31 -27.04 -42.50 -47.11
C LYS A 31 -25.83 -41.60 -46.84
N GLN A 32 -24.75 -42.38 -46.60
CA GLN A 32 -23.32 -42.08 -46.71
C GLN A 32 -22.91 -41.08 -47.79
N LYS A 33 -22.05 -40.16 -47.40
CA LYS A 33 -20.89 -39.71 -48.16
C LYS A 33 -19.79 -39.25 -47.19
N GLU A 34 -18.65 -39.91 -47.18
CA GLU A 34 -17.42 -39.50 -46.52
C GLU A 34 -16.98 -38.14 -47.09
N SER A 35 -16.81 -37.17 -46.19
CA SER A 35 -15.93 -36.02 -46.45
C SER A 35 -15.24 -35.71 -45.12
N ALA A 36 -13.92 -35.74 -45.17
CA ALA A 36 -13.04 -35.38 -44.07
C ALA A 36 -13.39 -33.97 -43.54
N SER A 37 -13.97 -33.91 -42.35
CA SER A 37 -14.16 -32.67 -41.63
C SER A 37 -12.95 -32.51 -40.72
N ALA A 38 -12.12 -31.51 -41.07
CA ALA A 38 -11.05 -31.02 -40.25
C ALA A 38 -11.62 -30.65 -38.83
N ALA A 39 -11.07 -31.28 -37.83
CA ALA A 39 -11.31 -30.93 -36.44
C ALA A 39 -10.85 -29.45 -36.23
N GLN A 40 -11.76 -28.52 -36.31
CA GLN A 40 -11.58 -27.20 -35.71
C GLN A 40 -11.55 -27.38 -34.20
N GLY A 41 -10.34 -27.57 -33.66
CA GLY A 41 -10.11 -27.43 -32.23
C GLY A 41 -10.55 -26.02 -31.82
N ASN A 42 -11.57 -25.96 -31.00
CA ASN A 42 -11.98 -24.75 -30.30
C ASN A 42 -10.87 -24.41 -29.30
N LEU A 43 -9.81 -23.72 -29.75
CA LEU A 43 -8.82 -23.09 -28.90
C LEU A 43 -9.57 -21.96 -28.15
N GLN A 44 -10.11 -22.27 -26.99
CA GLN A 44 -10.39 -21.20 -26.02
C GLN A 44 -9.05 -20.51 -25.77
N PRO A 45 -8.98 -19.17 -25.86
CA PRO A 45 -7.75 -18.48 -25.48
C PRO A 45 -7.42 -18.90 -24.05
N GLU A 46 -6.23 -19.50 -23.87
CA GLU A 46 -5.71 -19.82 -22.55
C GLU A 46 -5.64 -18.50 -21.77
N LEU A 47 -6.48 -18.36 -20.73
CA LEU A 47 -6.43 -17.17 -19.87
C LEU A 47 -5.02 -17.07 -19.28
N ASN A 48 -4.44 -15.90 -19.36
CA ASN A 48 -3.14 -15.62 -18.73
C ASN A 48 -3.20 -16.00 -17.24
N PRO A 49 -2.37 -16.95 -16.76
CA PRO A 49 -2.42 -17.41 -15.36
C PRO A 49 -2.21 -16.30 -14.33
N GLU A 50 -1.47 -15.23 -14.69
CA GLU A 50 -1.28 -14.07 -13.82
C GLU A 50 -2.56 -13.23 -13.70
N ILE A 51 -3.34 -13.13 -14.77
CA ILE A 51 -4.67 -12.45 -14.70
C ILE A 51 -5.61 -13.25 -13.81
N GLU A 52 -5.58 -14.57 -13.86
CA GLU A 52 -6.35 -15.40 -12.94
C GLU A 52 -5.90 -15.21 -11.48
N LYS A 53 -4.58 -15.16 -11.24
CA LYS A 53 -4.02 -14.85 -9.91
C LYS A 53 -4.48 -13.47 -9.45
N LEU A 54 -4.36 -12.45 -10.31
CA LEU A 54 -4.81 -11.09 -10.03
C LEU A 54 -6.28 -11.05 -9.61
N ASN A 55 -7.15 -11.68 -10.37
CA ASN A 55 -8.58 -11.73 -10.06
C ASN A 55 -8.85 -12.41 -8.71
N ARG A 56 -8.15 -13.51 -8.39
CA ARG A 56 -8.31 -14.19 -7.09
C ARG A 56 -7.87 -13.29 -5.93
N VAL A 57 -6.74 -12.60 -6.07
CA VAL A 57 -6.24 -11.69 -5.04
C VAL A 57 -7.19 -10.50 -4.86
N LEU A 58 -7.62 -9.87 -5.95
CA LEU A 58 -8.57 -8.74 -5.87
C LEU A 58 -9.91 -9.15 -5.25
N LEU A 59 -10.39 -10.37 -5.53
CA LEU A 59 -11.63 -10.88 -4.92
C LEU A 59 -11.48 -11.10 -3.40
N SER A 60 -10.30 -11.43 -2.91
CA SER A 60 -10.02 -11.62 -1.47
C SER A 60 -9.91 -10.32 -0.68
N MET A 61 -9.71 -9.18 -1.36
CA MET A 61 -9.59 -7.88 -0.71
C MET A 61 -10.90 -7.43 -0.07
N SER A 62 -10.81 -6.53 0.90
CA SER A 62 -11.98 -5.93 1.55
C SER A 62 -12.89 -5.22 0.54
N ASP A 63 -14.19 -5.13 0.84
CA ASP A 63 -15.12 -4.42 -0.06
C ASP A 63 -14.76 -2.94 -0.23
N ARG A 64 -14.18 -2.34 0.80
CA ARG A 64 -13.70 -0.96 0.75
C ARG A 64 -12.49 -0.81 -0.18
N CYS A 65 -11.56 -1.77 -0.16
CA CYS A 65 -10.45 -1.83 -1.09
C CYS A 65 -10.96 -2.00 -2.53
N LYS A 66 -11.82 -2.99 -2.77
CA LYS A 66 -12.43 -3.24 -4.10
C LYS A 66 -13.15 -2.01 -4.66
N ALA A 67 -13.82 -1.25 -3.81
CA ALA A 67 -14.48 -0.01 -4.22
C ALA A 67 -13.52 1.13 -4.57
N ALA A 68 -12.29 1.10 -4.06
CA ALA A 68 -11.26 2.08 -4.36
C ALA A 68 -10.49 1.77 -5.66
N ILE A 69 -10.49 0.49 -6.11
CA ILE A 69 -9.79 0.06 -7.31
C ILE A 69 -10.58 0.51 -8.55
N PRO A 70 -9.97 1.30 -9.44
CA PRO A 70 -10.63 1.73 -10.66
C PRO A 70 -10.82 0.56 -11.63
N ASN A 71 -11.81 0.69 -12.53
CA ASN A 71 -11.86 -0.18 -13.70
C ASN A 71 -10.64 0.11 -14.57
N GLY A 72 -9.86 -0.92 -14.82
CA GLY A 72 -8.65 -0.82 -15.60
C GLY A 72 -8.37 -2.09 -16.37
N ASP A 73 -7.41 -2.01 -17.28
CA ASP A 73 -6.90 -3.16 -18.01
C ASP A 73 -6.06 -4.04 -17.06
N PRO A 74 -6.38 -5.34 -16.91
CA PRO A 74 -5.61 -6.26 -16.08
C PRO A 74 -4.13 -6.37 -16.50
N GLU A 75 -3.83 -6.26 -17.80
CA GLU A 75 -2.46 -6.30 -18.29
C GLU A 75 -1.69 -5.04 -17.90
N GLU A 76 -2.33 -3.87 -17.94
CA GLU A 76 -1.74 -2.62 -17.44
C GLU A 76 -1.48 -2.68 -15.93
N PHE A 77 -2.43 -3.25 -15.17
CA PHE A 77 -2.24 -3.48 -13.73
C PHE A 77 -1.02 -4.36 -13.46
N LEU A 78 -0.92 -5.50 -14.16
CA LEU A 78 0.22 -6.42 -14.00
C LEU A 78 1.54 -5.77 -14.42
N ALA A 79 1.56 -4.99 -15.48
CA ALA A 79 2.75 -4.26 -15.90
C ALA A 79 3.21 -3.25 -14.85
N ASP A 80 2.29 -2.54 -14.19
CA ASP A 80 2.59 -1.63 -13.09
C ASP A 80 3.06 -2.40 -11.84
N LEU A 81 2.42 -3.51 -11.51
CA LEU A 81 2.81 -4.39 -10.41
C LEU A 81 4.23 -4.93 -10.61
N HIS A 82 4.54 -5.43 -11.80
CA HIS A 82 5.88 -5.96 -12.09
C HIS A 82 6.97 -4.90 -11.93
N ARG A 83 6.69 -3.63 -12.28
CA ARG A 83 7.64 -2.53 -12.01
C ARG A 83 7.89 -2.34 -10.51
N VAL A 84 6.84 -2.40 -9.70
CA VAL A 84 6.97 -2.30 -8.24
C VAL A 84 7.81 -3.43 -7.69
N LEU A 85 7.52 -4.68 -8.09
CA LEU A 85 8.24 -5.87 -7.62
C LEU A 85 9.69 -5.90 -8.10
N GLU A 86 9.98 -5.40 -9.31
CA GLU A 86 11.35 -5.33 -9.83
C GLU A 86 12.20 -4.29 -9.08
N VAL A 87 11.63 -3.13 -8.77
CA VAL A 87 12.31 -2.12 -7.95
C VAL A 87 12.58 -2.66 -6.55
N GLU A 88 11.65 -3.39 -5.97
CA GLU A 88 11.85 -4.01 -4.65
C GLU A 88 13.03 -4.97 -4.61
N LYS A 89 13.21 -5.79 -5.64
CA LYS A 89 14.36 -6.73 -5.72
C LYS A 89 15.69 -6.01 -5.57
N ASN A 90 15.81 -4.79 -6.09
CA ASN A 90 17.02 -3.98 -5.98
C ASN A 90 17.28 -3.46 -4.56
N PHE A 91 16.24 -3.40 -3.72
CA PHE A 91 16.33 -3.01 -2.31
C PHE A 91 16.35 -4.19 -1.34
N ARG A 92 16.21 -5.41 -1.83
CA ARG A 92 16.31 -6.63 -1.02
C ARG A 92 17.77 -6.93 -0.68
N THR A 93 18.18 -6.42 0.45
CA THR A 93 19.44 -6.79 1.10
C THR A 93 19.07 -7.59 2.34
N ASP A 94 18.94 -8.90 2.30
CA ASP A 94 18.77 -9.79 3.46
C ASP A 94 17.94 -9.24 4.66
N ASP A 95 17.06 -8.27 4.41
CA ASP A 95 16.20 -7.60 5.37
C ASP A 95 14.73 -7.75 4.94
N LEU A 96 13.80 -7.31 5.79
CA LEU A 96 12.40 -7.31 5.46
C LEU A 96 12.12 -6.40 4.25
N SER A 97 11.17 -6.84 3.41
CA SER A 97 10.67 -6.08 2.27
C SER A 97 10.25 -4.66 2.68
N LEU A 98 10.48 -3.69 1.79
CA LEU A 98 9.89 -2.35 1.94
C LEU A 98 8.35 -2.40 2.01
N TYR A 99 7.76 -3.46 1.46
CA TYR A 99 6.31 -3.68 1.41
C TYR A 99 5.81 -4.63 2.50
N TYR A 100 6.67 -5.00 3.47
CA TYR A 100 6.23 -5.87 4.58
C TYR A 100 4.97 -5.29 5.22
N LEU A 101 3.90 -6.09 5.22
CA LEU A 101 2.63 -5.70 5.84
C LEU A 101 2.80 -5.70 7.36
N ILE A 102 2.96 -4.52 7.94
CA ILE A 102 3.01 -4.32 9.38
C ILE A 102 1.81 -3.46 9.79
N ASP A 103 0.97 -4.01 10.64
CA ASP A 103 -0.23 -3.38 11.16
C ASP A 103 -0.63 -4.03 12.50
N LYS A 104 -1.83 -3.76 13.00
CA LYS A 104 -2.33 -4.35 14.27
C LYS A 104 -2.39 -5.87 14.31
N LYS A 105 -2.35 -6.54 13.15
CA LYS A 105 -2.47 -8.01 13.01
C LYS A 105 -1.14 -8.65 12.61
N HIS A 106 -0.27 -7.89 11.95
CA HIS A 106 1.00 -8.37 11.41
C HIS A 106 2.14 -7.66 12.13
N ALA A 107 2.93 -8.43 12.86
CA ALA A 107 3.99 -7.94 13.71
C ALA A 107 5.36 -8.44 13.25
N VAL A 108 6.41 -7.71 13.61
CA VAL A 108 7.79 -8.18 13.56
C VAL A 108 8.24 -8.61 14.96
N GLY A 109 9.28 -9.46 15.02
CA GLY A 109 9.82 -9.95 16.28
C GLY A 109 10.39 -8.84 17.18
N SER A 110 10.47 -9.13 18.48
CA SER A 110 11.02 -8.20 19.47
C SER A 110 12.52 -7.94 19.29
N ASP A 111 13.22 -8.84 18.64
CA ASP A 111 14.64 -8.80 18.31
C ASP A 111 14.93 -8.24 16.90
N TYR A 112 13.87 -7.98 16.10
CA TYR A 112 14.06 -7.42 14.79
C TYR A 112 14.57 -5.98 14.85
N VAL A 113 15.73 -5.78 14.26
CA VAL A 113 16.36 -4.49 14.01
C VAL A 113 16.79 -4.44 12.54
N PRO A 114 16.37 -3.42 11.78
CA PRO A 114 16.83 -3.26 10.40
C PRO A 114 18.35 -3.21 10.33
N ARG A 115 18.90 -3.80 9.26
CA ARG A 115 20.34 -3.72 9.00
C ARG A 115 20.72 -2.31 8.51
N ASP A 116 21.97 -1.95 8.74
CA ASP A 116 22.60 -0.77 8.15
C ASP A 116 21.87 0.57 8.41
N LEU A 117 21.24 0.72 9.59
CA LEU A 117 20.59 1.96 9.97
C LEU A 117 21.57 3.14 9.92
N VAL A 118 21.24 4.15 9.12
CA VAL A 118 21.98 5.40 8.96
C VAL A 118 21.49 6.43 9.97
N PRO A 119 22.35 7.03 10.79
CA PRO A 119 21.97 8.09 11.73
C PRO A 119 21.45 9.34 10.99
N VAL A 120 20.26 9.82 11.37
CA VAL A 120 19.65 11.05 10.86
C VAL A 120 19.97 12.19 11.81
N LYS A 121 20.91 13.03 11.44
CA LYS A 121 21.34 14.22 12.20
C LYS A 121 20.90 15.49 11.49
N GLY A 122 20.61 16.55 12.25
CA GLY A 122 20.32 17.86 11.68
C GLY A 122 21.50 18.35 10.82
N ASN A 123 21.17 18.97 9.70
CA ASN A 123 22.13 19.44 8.71
C ASN A 123 21.57 20.66 7.95
N GLU A 124 22.15 20.99 6.81
CA GLU A 124 21.70 22.10 5.97
C GLU A 124 20.31 21.85 5.36
N LEU A 125 19.95 20.58 5.10
CA LEU A 125 18.72 20.21 4.41
C LEU A 125 17.52 20.13 5.37
N TRP A 126 17.71 19.61 6.60
CA TRP A 126 16.64 19.44 7.57
C TRP A 126 17.08 19.69 9.01
N ASN A 127 16.11 19.96 9.87
CA ASN A 127 16.26 19.98 11.32
C ASN A 127 15.81 18.63 11.91
N VAL A 128 16.26 18.33 13.13
CA VAL A 128 15.81 17.17 13.90
C VAL A 128 15.29 17.62 15.25
N SER A 129 14.29 16.94 15.79
CA SER A 129 13.78 17.22 17.15
C SER A 129 14.61 16.53 18.24
N ARG A 130 15.40 15.50 17.87
CA ARG A 130 16.21 14.69 18.78
C ARG A 130 17.42 14.10 18.02
N ASN A 131 18.42 13.58 18.75
CA ASN A 131 19.71 13.18 18.15
C ASN A 131 19.86 11.67 17.91
N ASP A 132 18.91 10.84 18.29
CA ASP A 132 18.94 9.39 18.21
C ASP A 132 18.05 8.83 17.07
N LEU A 133 17.88 9.62 16.02
CA LEU A 133 17.12 9.24 14.83
C LEU A 133 17.98 8.41 13.88
N SER A 134 17.36 7.43 13.21
CA SER A 134 18.02 6.64 12.17
C SER A 134 17.01 6.06 11.19
N LEU A 135 17.45 5.80 9.96
CA LEU A 135 16.65 5.23 8.88
C LEU A 135 17.44 4.16 8.14
N ARG A 136 16.78 3.28 7.44
CA ARG A 136 17.42 2.44 6.43
C ARG A 136 18.03 3.31 5.33
N PRO A 137 19.12 2.85 4.66
CA PRO A 137 19.85 3.65 3.68
C PRO A 137 18.95 4.20 2.56
N GLU A 138 18.01 3.40 2.06
CA GLU A 138 17.10 3.77 0.97
C GLU A 138 16.15 4.91 1.40
N ALA A 139 15.61 4.81 2.60
CA ALA A 139 14.74 5.84 3.17
C ALA A 139 15.54 7.11 3.51
N TYR A 140 16.78 6.96 3.97
CA TYR A 140 17.68 8.09 4.21
C TYR A 140 17.95 8.86 2.91
N ALA A 141 18.33 8.18 1.83
CA ALA A 141 18.57 8.81 0.53
C ALA A 141 17.31 9.53 0.00
N ALA A 142 16.14 8.90 0.14
CA ALA A 142 14.87 9.52 -0.25
C ALA A 142 14.51 10.75 0.62
N LEU A 143 14.90 10.74 1.91
CA LEU A 143 14.75 11.90 2.78
C LEU A 143 15.64 13.06 2.33
N GLU A 144 16.87 12.77 1.87
CA GLU A 144 17.76 13.81 1.31
C GLU A 144 17.13 14.44 0.07
N ASP A 145 16.64 13.63 -0.87
CA ASP A 145 16.02 14.13 -2.10
C ASP A 145 14.78 14.98 -1.80
N LEU A 146 13.88 14.50 -0.95
CA LEU A 146 12.68 15.23 -0.51
C LEU A 146 13.06 16.57 0.15
N SER A 147 14.04 16.52 1.07
CA SER A 147 14.44 17.72 1.83
C SER A 147 15.12 18.74 0.94
N ARG A 148 15.91 18.32 -0.05
CA ARG A 148 16.52 19.20 -1.04
C ARG A 148 15.47 19.91 -1.88
N ALA A 149 14.44 19.18 -2.32
CA ALA A 149 13.33 19.77 -3.06
C ALA A 149 12.53 20.77 -2.19
N ALA A 150 12.24 20.41 -0.93
CA ALA A 150 11.57 21.31 0.01
C ALA A 150 12.36 22.60 0.26
N LEU A 151 13.69 22.48 0.41
CA LEU A 151 14.55 23.62 0.64
C LEU A 151 14.59 24.56 -0.57
N ASN A 152 14.55 24.02 -1.80
CA ASN A 152 14.44 24.83 -3.02
C ASN A 152 13.15 25.66 -3.06
N ASP A 153 12.08 25.18 -2.41
CA ASP A 153 10.80 25.89 -2.25
C ASP A 153 10.75 26.73 -0.95
N GLY A 154 11.92 26.91 -0.30
CA GLY A 154 12.06 27.71 0.91
C GLY A 154 11.47 27.06 2.15
N ILE A 155 11.42 25.72 2.20
CA ILE A 155 10.90 24.95 3.33
C ILE A 155 12.02 24.05 3.85
N LYS A 156 12.45 24.28 5.10
CA LYS A 156 13.39 23.39 5.79
C LYS A 156 12.61 22.41 6.64
N LEU A 157 12.63 21.11 6.28
CA LEU A 157 11.89 20.09 6.97
C LEU A 157 12.35 19.90 8.43
N LEU A 158 11.46 19.46 9.30
CA LEU A 158 11.77 18.98 10.64
C LEU A 158 11.46 17.48 10.70
N VAL A 159 12.46 16.67 11.02
CA VAL A 159 12.32 15.22 11.25
C VAL A 159 12.17 14.99 12.74
N SER A 160 11.04 14.47 13.16
CA SER A 160 10.67 14.35 14.57
C SER A 160 10.80 12.94 15.13
N SER A 161 10.53 11.92 14.30
CA SER A 161 10.68 10.53 14.68
C SER A 161 11.04 9.70 13.45
N THR A 162 11.78 8.62 13.66
CA THR A 162 12.21 7.67 12.63
C THR A 162 12.20 6.25 13.20
N TYR A 163 13.23 5.42 12.99
CA TYR A 163 13.31 4.10 13.60
C TYR A 163 13.04 4.15 15.10
N ARG A 164 12.22 3.23 15.56
CA ARG A 164 11.95 2.96 16.99
C ARG A 164 12.12 1.46 17.25
N SER A 165 12.95 1.09 18.22
CA SER A 165 13.07 -0.32 18.61
C SER A 165 11.79 -0.82 19.26
N TYR A 166 11.64 -2.15 19.33
CA TYR A 166 10.56 -2.81 20.04
C TYR A 166 10.42 -2.27 21.47
N GLN A 167 11.54 -2.22 22.22
CA GLN A 167 11.58 -1.79 23.61
C GLN A 167 11.22 -0.31 23.77
N TYR A 168 11.65 0.53 22.81
CA TYR A 168 11.24 1.94 22.81
C TYR A 168 9.72 2.06 22.61
N GLN A 169 9.18 1.32 21.65
CA GLN A 169 7.73 1.31 21.36
C GLN A 169 6.93 0.77 22.54
N GLU A 170 7.42 -0.25 23.25
CA GLU A 170 6.80 -0.78 24.46
C GLU A 170 6.71 0.29 25.57
N GLY A 171 7.81 0.99 25.83
CA GLY A 171 7.80 2.09 26.81
C GLY A 171 6.89 3.23 26.41
N LEU A 172 6.82 3.56 25.11
CA LEU A 172 5.94 4.59 24.57
C LEU A 172 4.46 4.20 24.72
N PHE A 173 4.09 3.01 24.26
CA PHE A 173 2.73 2.49 24.35
C PHE A 173 2.22 2.43 25.80
N ASN A 174 3.03 1.85 26.70
CA ASN A 174 2.68 1.78 28.13
C ASN A 174 2.49 3.14 28.78
N ARG A 175 3.24 4.15 28.35
CA ARG A 175 3.06 5.54 28.81
C ARG A 175 1.71 6.11 28.36
N TYR A 176 1.34 5.88 27.10
CA TYR A 176 0.04 6.33 26.56
C TYR A 176 -1.13 5.59 27.23
N VAL A 177 -1.01 4.27 27.44
CA VAL A 177 -2.04 3.51 28.19
C VAL A 177 -2.23 4.07 29.58
N LYS A 178 -1.15 4.44 30.27
CA LYS A 178 -1.21 5.04 31.61
C LYS A 178 -1.85 6.43 31.61
N GLN A 179 -1.64 7.20 30.55
CA GLN A 179 -2.11 8.57 30.41
C GLN A 179 -3.57 8.63 29.98
N ASP A 180 -3.96 7.86 28.95
CA ASP A 180 -5.21 8.03 28.22
C ASP A 180 -6.12 6.78 28.28
N GLY A 181 -5.63 5.68 28.89
CA GLY A 181 -6.31 4.40 28.90
C GLY A 181 -6.04 3.58 27.64
N LEU A 182 -6.27 2.26 27.73
CA LEU A 182 -5.95 1.30 26.68
C LEU A 182 -6.70 1.60 25.38
N GLU A 183 -8.01 1.78 25.47
CA GLU A 183 -8.87 1.96 24.29
C GLU A 183 -8.45 3.16 23.43
N LEU A 184 -8.12 4.28 24.05
CA LEU A 184 -7.68 5.47 23.31
C LEU A 184 -6.24 5.31 22.81
N ALA A 185 -5.34 4.78 23.65
CA ALA A 185 -3.94 4.56 23.28
C ALA A 185 -3.80 3.66 22.05
N GLU A 186 -4.62 2.61 21.91
CA GLU A 186 -4.62 1.72 20.75
C GLU A 186 -5.01 2.42 19.44
N ARG A 187 -5.74 3.51 19.49
CA ARG A 187 -6.17 4.22 18.28
C ARG A 187 -5.08 5.08 17.66
N TYR A 188 -4.09 5.52 18.43
CA TYR A 188 -3.02 6.40 17.94
C TYR A 188 -1.60 5.87 18.20
N SER A 189 -1.44 4.75 18.87
CA SER A 189 -0.12 4.17 19.12
C SER A 189 -0.11 2.67 18.82
N ALA A 190 0.90 2.23 18.10
CA ALA A 190 1.09 0.83 17.80
C ALA A 190 1.54 0.04 19.03
N HIS A 191 1.06 -1.20 19.17
CA HIS A 191 1.68 -2.16 20.08
C HIS A 191 3.14 -2.42 19.69
N PRO A 192 4.00 -2.83 20.64
CA PRO A 192 5.36 -3.26 20.32
C PRO A 192 5.34 -4.37 19.27
N GLY A 193 6.16 -4.24 18.24
CA GLY A 193 6.21 -5.17 17.11
C GLY A 193 5.27 -4.84 15.96
N THR A 194 4.28 -3.95 16.14
CA THR A 194 3.31 -3.59 15.07
C THR A 194 3.50 -2.18 14.51
N SER A 195 4.58 -1.51 14.91
CA SER A 195 4.88 -0.14 14.47
C SER A 195 5.68 -0.12 13.16
N GLN A 196 5.24 0.66 12.18
CA GLN A 196 5.99 0.91 10.95
C GLN A 196 7.38 1.52 11.21
N HIS A 197 7.56 2.23 12.31
CA HIS A 197 8.86 2.77 12.71
C HIS A 197 9.89 1.68 13.01
N GLN A 198 9.47 0.48 13.43
CA GLN A 198 10.41 -0.62 13.68
C GLN A 198 11.04 -1.15 12.38
N LEU A 199 10.41 -0.90 11.22
CA LEU A 199 10.98 -1.24 9.91
C LEU A 199 12.12 -0.29 9.47
N GLY A 200 12.33 0.84 10.16
CA GLY A 200 13.36 1.82 9.80
C GLY A 200 13.07 2.60 8.52
N VAL A 201 11.81 2.62 8.07
CA VAL A 201 11.37 3.28 6.83
C VAL A 201 10.24 4.29 7.05
N ALA A 202 9.89 4.60 8.30
CA ALA A 202 8.88 5.59 8.63
C ALA A 202 9.50 6.86 9.21
N VAL A 203 8.90 8.00 8.90
CA VAL A 203 9.27 9.33 9.40
C VAL A 203 8.02 10.06 9.86
N ASP A 204 8.10 10.65 11.06
CA ASP A 204 7.16 11.68 11.48
C ASP A 204 7.78 13.05 11.21
N PHE A 205 7.10 13.88 10.41
CA PHE A 205 7.54 15.24 10.09
C PHE A 205 6.89 16.29 10.98
N GLY A 206 7.62 17.33 11.30
CA GLY A 206 7.12 18.52 12.00
C GLY A 206 6.64 18.28 13.44
N SER A 207 5.61 18.99 13.88
CA SER A 207 4.91 18.69 15.12
C SER A 207 4.02 17.45 14.93
N ILE A 208 3.95 16.62 15.97
CA ILE A 208 3.08 15.43 15.97
C ILE A 208 1.70 15.85 16.49
N THR A 209 1.01 16.68 15.69
CA THR A 209 -0.29 17.28 16.01
C THR A 209 -1.08 17.52 14.73
N ASP A 210 -2.41 17.44 14.79
CA ASP A 210 -3.28 17.53 13.61
C ASP A 210 -3.15 18.86 12.84
N ASP A 211 -2.88 19.95 13.55
CA ASP A 211 -2.71 21.28 12.96
C ASP A 211 -1.43 21.41 12.10
N TRP A 212 -0.46 20.47 12.23
CA TRP A 212 0.70 20.46 11.36
C TRP A 212 0.32 20.32 9.89
N GLY A 213 -0.70 19.52 9.57
CA GLY A 213 -1.21 19.35 8.20
C GLY A 213 -1.65 20.66 7.54
N ASP A 214 -2.04 21.66 8.34
CA ASP A 214 -2.44 22.99 7.87
C ASP A 214 -1.28 23.96 7.68
N THR A 215 -0.10 23.64 8.19
CA THR A 215 1.11 24.45 8.02
C THR A 215 1.60 24.45 6.57
N LYS A 216 2.43 25.44 6.21
CA LYS A 216 3.09 25.48 4.91
C LYS A 216 3.92 24.20 4.65
N MET A 217 4.63 23.71 5.68
CA MET A 217 5.43 22.50 5.60
C MET A 217 4.56 21.26 5.40
N GLY A 218 3.51 21.09 6.22
CA GLY A 218 2.62 19.93 6.13
C GLY A 218 1.95 19.82 4.76
N LYS A 219 1.40 20.93 4.25
CA LYS A 219 0.81 20.97 2.91
C LYS A 219 1.81 20.64 1.82
N TRP A 220 3.01 21.19 1.89
CA TRP A 220 4.05 20.89 0.91
C TRP A 220 4.46 19.40 0.95
N VAL A 221 4.68 18.84 2.13
CA VAL A 221 5.01 17.40 2.26
C VAL A 221 3.87 16.54 1.72
N TYR A 222 2.62 16.85 2.07
CA TYR A 222 1.47 16.11 1.56
C TYR A 222 1.40 16.08 0.03
N ASP A 223 1.67 17.22 -0.61
CA ASP A 223 1.58 17.36 -2.06
C ASP A 223 2.75 16.71 -2.82
N HIS A 224 3.95 16.62 -2.21
CA HIS A 224 5.18 16.24 -2.92
C HIS A 224 5.80 14.93 -2.45
N ALA A 225 5.50 14.44 -1.25
CA ALA A 225 6.18 13.28 -0.65
C ALA A 225 6.17 12.04 -1.56
N ALA A 226 5.06 11.78 -2.27
CA ALA A 226 4.92 10.64 -3.15
C ALA A 226 5.91 10.65 -4.34
N ASP A 227 6.32 11.83 -4.82
CA ASP A 227 7.31 11.97 -5.89
C ASP A 227 8.72 11.52 -5.46
N PHE A 228 8.92 11.43 -4.15
CA PHE A 228 10.16 10.96 -3.52
C PHE A 228 10.02 9.58 -2.87
N GLY A 229 8.87 8.90 -3.08
CA GLY A 229 8.64 7.54 -2.58
C GLY A 229 8.10 7.46 -1.15
N TRP A 230 7.64 8.58 -0.59
CA TRP A 230 7.03 8.64 0.73
C TRP A 230 5.51 8.66 0.64
N SER A 231 4.85 7.78 1.36
CA SER A 231 3.39 7.64 1.36
C SER A 231 2.84 7.91 2.75
N LEU A 232 1.75 8.69 2.81
CA LEU A 232 0.98 8.90 4.05
C LEU A 232 0.35 7.57 4.48
N SER A 233 0.65 7.12 5.72
CA SER A 233 0.22 5.81 6.19
C SER A 233 -1.20 5.80 6.75
N PHE A 234 -1.60 6.87 7.43
CA PHE A 234 -2.87 6.95 8.18
C PHE A 234 -3.71 8.14 7.70
N PRO A 235 -4.33 8.04 6.51
CA PRO A 235 -5.11 9.13 5.93
C PRO A 235 -6.44 9.33 6.63
N GLN A 236 -6.96 10.56 6.60
CA GLN A 236 -8.23 10.92 7.21
C GLN A 236 -9.39 10.09 6.67
N GLY A 237 -10.23 9.60 7.58
CA GLY A 237 -11.41 8.80 7.22
C GLY A 237 -11.14 7.33 6.93
N TYR A 238 -9.93 6.81 7.23
CA TYR A 238 -9.54 5.42 7.02
C TYR A 238 -9.09 4.69 8.29
N GLU A 239 -9.51 5.16 9.47
CA GLU A 239 -9.20 4.50 10.74
C GLU A 239 -9.71 3.04 10.79
N ASP A 240 -10.87 2.78 10.21
CA ASP A 240 -11.45 1.42 10.11
C ASP A 240 -10.65 0.48 9.19
N VAL A 241 -9.81 1.03 8.30
CA VAL A 241 -8.92 0.30 7.39
C VAL A 241 -7.55 0.11 8.02
N THR A 242 -6.94 1.19 8.48
CA THR A 242 -5.57 1.19 9.01
C THR A 242 -5.48 0.75 10.46
N GLY A 243 -6.59 0.88 11.20
CA GLY A 243 -6.64 0.65 12.64
C GLY A 243 -6.14 1.84 13.47
N TYR A 244 -5.68 2.93 12.83
CA TYR A 244 -5.15 4.12 13.49
C TYR A 244 -5.90 5.38 13.09
N MET A 245 -5.99 6.32 14.02
CA MET A 245 -6.49 7.67 13.76
C MET A 245 -5.67 8.34 12.66
N TRP A 246 -6.23 9.39 12.08
CA TRP A 246 -5.51 10.21 11.12
C TRP A 246 -4.23 10.80 11.71
N GLU A 247 -3.12 10.64 10.97
CA GLU A 247 -1.83 11.21 11.32
C GLU A 247 -1.25 11.90 10.09
N CYS A 248 -1.43 13.22 9.97
CA CYS A 248 -0.95 13.98 8.82
C CYS A 248 0.58 14.05 8.71
N TRP A 249 1.31 13.76 9.77
CA TRP A 249 2.78 13.81 9.88
C TRP A 249 3.49 12.48 9.57
N HIS A 250 2.76 11.34 9.59
CA HIS A 250 3.36 10.01 9.52
C HIS A 250 3.44 9.49 8.08
N PHE A 251 4.66 9.41 7.56
CA PHE A 251 4.94 8.92 6.22
C PHE A 251 5.85 7.70 6.25
N ARG A 252 5.55 6.71 5.39
CA ARG A 252 6.40 5.55 5.16
C ARG A 252 7.03 5.61 3.78
N TYR A 253 8.32 5.33 3.73
CA TYR A 253 9.01 5.12 2.46
C TYR A 253 8.65 3.77 1.86
N ILE A 254 8.12 3.79 0.65
CA ILE A 254 7.74 2.61 -0.14
C ILE A 254 8.32 2.67 -1.56
N GLY A 255 9.08 3.72 -1.89
CA GLY A 255 9.62 3.93 -3.23
C GLY A 255 8.64 4.61 -4.20
N LYS A 256 9.20 5.25 -5.21
CA LYS A 256 8.41 6.07 -6.18
C LYS A 256 7.42 5.24 -7.00
N GLU A 257 7.84 4.05 -7.45
CA GLU A 257 6.96 3.19 -8.26
C GLU A 257 5.78 2.67 -7.44
N ALA A 258 6.01 2.29 -6.17
CA ALA A 258 4.92 1.88 -5.29
C ALA A 258 3.96 3.04 -4.97
N CYS A 259 4.46 4.27 -4.79
CA CYS A 259 3.60 5.45 -4.64
C CYS A 259 2.72 5.69 -5.88
N ARG A 260 3.26 5.53 -7.10
CA ARG A 260 2.49 5.65 -8.36
C ARG A 260 1.44 4.55 -8.46
N PHE A 261 1.84 3.30 -8.17
CA PHE A 261 0.96 2.13 -8.19
C PHE A 261 -0.20 2.28 -7.20
N GLN A 262 0.10 2.67 -5.95
CA GLN A 262 -0.87 2.98 -4.92
C GLN A 262 -1.87 4.06 -5.37
N LYS A 263 -1.36 5.17 -5.91
CA LYS A 263 -2.18 6.28 -6.37
C LYS A 263 -3.10 5.88 -7.53
N LYS A 264 -2.60 5.10 -8.46
CA LYS A 264 -3.34 4.69 -9.66
C LYS A 264 -4.39 3.62 -9.36
N TRP A 265 -4.04 2.61 -8.54
CA TRP A 265 -4.83 1.40 -8.41
C TRP A 265 -5.53 1.23 -7.06
N PHE A 266 -5.10 1.92 -6.01
CA PHE A 266 -5.60 1.72 -4.65
C PHE A 266 -6.16 3.00 -4.02
N GLY A 267 -6.63 3.95 -4.83
CA GLY A 267 -7.21 5.20 -4.32
C GLY A 267 -6.25 6.02 -3.45
N ASN A 268 -4.95 5.85 -3.64
CA ASN A 268 -3.88 6.45 -2.84
C ASN A 268 -3.87 5.99 -1.36
N ILE A 269 -4.39 4.80 -1.06
CA ILE A 269 -4.41 4.22 0.29
C ILE A 269 -3.32 3.16 0.42
N GLN A 270 -2.30 3.46 1.25
CA GLN A 270 -1.13 2.60 1.44
C GLN A 270 -1.51 1.20 1.96
N GLN A 271 -2.41 1.11 2.94
CA GLN A 271 -2.84 -0.15 3.52
C GLN A 271 -3.41 -1.10 2.47
N PHE A 272 -4.24 -0.61 1.55
CA PHE A 272 -4.82 -1.45 0.49
C PHE A 272 -3.76 -2.05 -0.43
N MET A 273 -2.77 -1.24 -0.82
CA MET A 273 -1.67 -1.72 -1.65
C MET A 273 -0.80 -2.76 -0.91
N LEU A 274 -0.49 -2.51 0.36
CA LEU A 274 0.32 -3.43 1.16
C LEU A 274 -0.41 -4.77 1.40
N GLU A 275 -1.70 -4.74 1.71
CA GLU A 275 -2.54 -5.94 1.82
C GLU A 275 -2.60 -6.72 0.49
N PHE A 276 -2.70 -6.00 -0.64
CA PHE A 276 -2.66 -6.62 -1.96
C PHE A 276 -1.30 -7.29 -2.23
N LEU A 277 -0.19 -6.61 -1.95
CA LEU A 277 1.16 -7.14 -2.17
C LEU A 277 1.45 -8.35 -1.28
N ASP A 278 0.98 -8.35 -0.03
CA ASP A 278 1.07 -9.48 0.89
C ASP A 278 0.28 -10.69 0.37
N ALA A 279 -0.95 -10.48 -0.09
CA ALA A 279 -1.77 -11.53 -0.68
C ALA A 279 -1.26 -12.01 -2.06
N TRP A 280 -0.53 -11.15 -2.76
CA TRP A 280 0.11 -11.54 -4.03
C TRP A 280 1.28 -12.48 -3.80
N GLY A 281 2.03 -12.38 -2.71
CA GLY A 281 3.07 -13.30 -2.24
C GLY A 281 4.34 -13.29 -3.02
#